data_775035fdb07a0d4a0d5fad53721ac4c6
#
_entry.id   775035fdb07a0d4a0d5fad53721ac4c6
#
_cell.length_a   1.000
_cell.length_b   1.000
_cell.length_c   1.000
_cell.angle_alpha   90.00
_cell.angle_beta   90.00
_cell.angle_gamma   90.00
#
_symmetry.space_group_name_H-M   'P 1'
#
loop_
_entity.id
_entity.type
_entity.pdbx_description
1 polymer ?
#
loop_
_entity_poly.entity_id
_entity_poly.type
_entity_poly.pdbx_seq_one_letter_code
_entity_poly.pdbx_strand_id
1 'polypeptide(L)'
;MNIEQKQKELDLTYYWDAPIYNFYVSYFGDETIIEYEDDRKKYWRVTFLLCGKVEYTTDALWKNWRDYNVKSLKKTQLGYSAQNFTLLQYVQNKNFVECRIDLGGLDITIVCRDIQIEHLELKDAQFFWQDNETVE
;
A
#
# COMPACT_ATOMS: atom_id res chain seq x y z
N MET A 1 17.83 -10.55 0.91
CA MET A 1 16.61 -10.48 1.76
C MET A 1 16.05 -11.88 1.97
N ASN A 2 15.68 -12.20 3.19
CA ASN A 2 15.01 -13.46 3.50
C ASN A 2 13.51 -13.28 3.32
N ILE A 3 12.95 -13.99 2.35
CA ILE A 3 11.53 -13.85 1.97
C ILE A 3 10.60 -14.29 3.10
N GLU A 4 10.88 -15.44 3.72
CA GLU A 4 10.03 -15.95 4.80
C GLU A 4 9.99 -15.00 6.00
N GLN A 5 11.15 -14.46 6.37
CA GLN A 5 11.25 -13.53 7.49
C GLN A 5 10.52 -12.23 7.15
N LYS A 6 10.69 -11.70 5.95
CA LYS A 6 10.04 -10.46 5.53
C LYS A 6 8.52 -10.66 5.47
N GLN A 7 8.06 -11.80 5.00
CA GLN A 7 6.63 -12.13 5.01
C GLN A 7 6.08 -12.11 6.43
N LYS A 8 6.82 -12.68 7.40
CA LYS A 8 6.41 -12.64 8.81
C LYS A 8 6.33 -11.23 9.35
N GLU A 9 7.29 -10.38 8.99
CA GLU A 9 7.27 -8.98 9.40
C GLU A 9 6.04 -8.25 8.88
N LEU A 10 5.67 -8.49 7.61
CA LEU A 10 4.45 -7.94 7.04
C LEU A 10 3.22 -8.47 7.76
N ASP A 11 3.15 -9.76 7.99
CA ASP A 11 2.00 -10.38 8.65
C ASP A 11 1.83 -9.88 10.09
N LEU A 12 2.91 -9.54 10.76
CA LEU A 12 2.86 -8.97 12.10
C LEU A 12 2.30 -7.55 12.16
N THR A 13 2.12 -6.90 11.02
CA THR A 13 1.42 -5.61 10.97
C THR A 13 -0.10 -5.78 11.06
N TYR A 14 -0.60 -7.00 10.96
CA TYR A 14 -2.03 -7.33 10.99
C TYR A 14 -2.82 -6.50 9.99
N TYR A 15 -2.33 -6.45 8.75
CA TYR A 15 -2.87 -5.58 7.69
C TYR A 15 -4.26 -5.96 7.21
N TRP A 16 -4.73 -7.18 7.48
CA TRP A 16 -6.00 -7.70 6.93
C TRP A 16 -7.16 -6.76 7.24
N ASP A 17 -7.83 -6.31 6.19
CA ASP A 17 -8.95 -5.37 6.22
C ASP A 17 -8.58 -3.95 6.67
N ALA A 18 -7.30 -3.64 6.81
CA ALA A 18 -6.88 -2.29 7.18
C ALA A 18 -7.18 -1.30 6.05
N PRO A 19 -7.79 -0.15 6.35
CA PRO A 19 -7.99 0.89 5.34
C PRO A 19 -6.66 1.36 4.77
N ILE A 20 -6.62 1.50 3.45
CA ILE A 20 -5.43 2.01 2.77
C ILE A 20 -5.45 3.53 2.82
N TYR A 21 -4.38 4.10 3.32
CA TYR A 21 -4.23 5.56 3.42
C TYR A 21 -3.65 6.15 2.14
N ASN A 22 -2.74 5.43 1.49
CA ASN A 22 -2.07 5.93 0.30
C ASN A 22 -1.37 4.80 -0.46
N PHE A 23 -1.27 4.97 -1.77
CA PHE A 23 -0.47 4.13 -2.64
C PHE A 23 0.13 5.04 -3.70
N TYR A 24 1.45 5.04 -3.84
CA TYR A 24 2.07 5.83 -4.88
C TYR A 24 3.40 5.24 -5.34
N VAL A 25 3.77 5.60 -6.55
CA VAL A 25 4.98 5.15 -7.24
C VAL A 25 5.87 6.37 -7.44
N SER A 26 7.13 6.30 -6.99
CA SER A 26 8.08 7.40 -7.05
C SER A 26 9.34 7.04 -7.83
N TYR A 27 10.06 8.06 -8.25
CA TYR A 27 11.36 7.91 -8.94
C TYR A 27 11.25 6.94 -10.12
N PHE A 28 10.28 7.21 -11.02
CA PHE A 28 10.06 6.43 -12.24
C PHE A 28 9.72 4.95 -11.97
N GLY A 29 9.29 4.63 -10.75
CA GLY A 29 8.98 3.26 -10.37
C GLY A 29 10.06 2.58 -9.53
N ASP A 30 11.15 3.26 -9.24
CA ASP A 30 12.23 2.69 -8.43
C ASP A 30 11.80 2.42 -7.00
N GLU A 31 10.87 3.22 -6.49
CA GLU A 31 10.27 3.03 -5.17
C GLU A 31 8.76 3.04 -5.27
N THR A 32 8.13 2.12 -4.54
CA THR A 32 6.66 2.05 -4.46
C THR A 32 6.29 2.01 -2.99
N ILE A 33 5.28 2.80 -2.61
CA ILE A 33 4.90 2.96 -1.21
C ILE A 33 3.42 2.66 -1.03
N ILE A 34 3.12 1.85 -0.01
CA ILE A 34 1.75 1.57 0.43
C ILE A 34 1.68 1.91 1.91
N GLU A 35 0.68 2.70 2.28
CA GLU A 35 0.47 3.13 3.65
C GLU A 35 -0.94 2.75 4.09
N TYR A 36 -1.06 2.15 5.29
CA TYR A 36 -2.34 1.65 5.78
C TYR A 36 -2.47 1.82 7.29
N GLU A 37 -3.72 1.85 7.73
CA GLU A 37 -4.07 2.11 9.12
C GLU A 37 -3.57 1.00 10.05
N ASP A 38 -3.03 1.39 11.20
CA ASP A 38 -2.81 0.48 12.31
C ASP A 38 -3.91 0.71 13.35
N ASP A 39 -3.83 1.85 14.03
CA ASP A 39 -4.87 2.29 14.95
C ASP A 39 -5.21 3.76 14.63
N ARG A 40 -5.95 4.42 15.50
CA ARG A 40 -6.40 5.80 15.25
C ARG A 40 -5.27 6.81 15.19
N LYS A 41 -4.09 6.48 15.73
CA LYS A 41 -2.97 7.40 15.89
C LYS A 41 -1.75 7.01 15.10
N LYS A 42 -1.70 5.77 14.61
CA LYS A 42 -0.52 5.23 13.93
C LYS A 42 -0.89 4.55 12.63
N TYR A 43 0.09 4.45 11.76
CA TYR A 43 -0.08 3.75 10.48
C TYR A 43 1.23 3.06 10.10
N TRP A 44 1.11 2.11 9.17
CA TRP A 44 2.24 1.40 8.61
C TRP A 44 2.59 1.95 7.25
N ARG A 45 3.88 2.11 6.99
CA ARG A 45 4.39 2.40 5.66
C ARG A 45 5.24 1.25 5.19
N VAL A 46 4.89 0.65 4.07
CA VAL A 46 5.69 -0.37 3.41
C VAL A 46 6.27 0.24 2.16
N THR A 47 7.60 0.31 2.10
CA THR A 47 8.33 0.85 0.96
C THR A 47 9.04 -0.29 0.24
N PHE A 48 8.71 -0.46 -1.03
CA PHE A 48 9.36 -1.43 -1.91
C PHE A 48 10.49 -0.70 -2.61
N LEU A 49 11.73 -1.15 -2.38
CA LEU A 49 12.95 -0.46 -2.79
C LEU A 49 13.66 -1.19 -3.92
N LEU A 50 14.36 -0.44 -4.76
CA LEU A 50 15.12 -1.00 -5.89
C LEU A 50 14.20 -1.85 -6.78
N CYS A 51 13.07 -1.28 -7.15
CA CYS A 51 12.08 -1.97 -7.96
C CYS A 51 12.55 -2.09 -9.40
N GLY A 52 12.43 -3.28 -9.97
CA GLY A 52 12.72 -3.53 -11.38
C GLY A 52 11.45 -3.58 -12.22
N LYS A 53 10.29 -3.74 -11.57
CA LYS A 53 9.01 -3.83 -12.27
C LYS A 53 7.88 -3.47 -11.31
N VAL A 54 6.96 -2.65 -11.77
CA VAL A 54 5.74 -2.30 -11.04
C VAL A 54 4.58 -2.33 -12.01
N GLU A 55 3.58 -3.15 -11.69
CA GLU A 55 2.34 -3.22 -12.47
C GLU A 55 1.18 -3.08 -11.51
N TYR A 56 0.18 -2.32 -11.88
CA TYR A 56 -1.05 -2.29 -11.10
C TYR A 56 -2.25 -2.06 -11.99
N THR A 57 -3.37 -2.62 -11.55
CA THR A 57 -4.65 -2.51 -12.23
C THR A 57 -5.69 -2.08 -11.24
N THR A 58 -6.45 -1.06 -11.58
CA THR A 58 -7.62 -0.64 -10.80
C THR A 58 -8.88 -1.07 -11.52
N ASP A 59 -9.91 -1.41 -10.75
CA ASP A 59 -11.25 -1.63 -11.28
C ASP A 59 -12.22 -0.79 -10.47
N ALA A 60 -12.55 0.37 -11.01
CA ALA A 60 -13.42 1.34 -10.38
C ALA A 60 -14.57 1.72 -11.30
N LEU A 61 -15.04 0.74 -12.10
CA LEU A 61 -16.13 0.94 -13.06
C LEU A 61 -17.50 0.60 -12.47
N TRP A 62 -17.56 0.28 -11.19
CA TRP A 62 -18.81 -0.11 -10.53
C TRP A 62 -19.73 1.11 -10.40
N LYS A 63 -21.01 0.83 -10.47
CA LYS A 63 -22.00 1.83 -10.17
C LYS A 63 -21.83 2.36 -8.75
N ASN A 64 -21.79 3.69 -8.61
CA ASN A 64 -21.66 4.39 -7.33
C ASN A 64 -20.31 4.18 -6.65
N TRP A 65 -19.28 3.74 -7.38
CA TRP A 65 -17.96 3.60 -6.79
C TRP A 65 -17.47 4.94 -6.24
N ARG A 66 -17.53 5.98 -7.10
CA ARG A 66 -16.97 7.27 -6.70
C ARG A 66 -17.51 8.36 -7.63
N ASP A 67 -18.27 9.28 -7.07
CA ASP A 67 -18.89 10.37 -7.83
C ASP A 67 -18.10 11.67 -7.75
N TYR A 68 -17.05 11.73 -6.90
CA TYR A 68 -16.31 12.94 -6.64
C TYR A 68 -14.83 12.72 -6.87
N ASN A 69 -14.09 13.82 -7.06
CA ASN A 69 -12.65 13.76 -7.15
C ASN A 69 -12.06 13.19 -5.87
N VAL A 70 -11.12 12.26 -5.99
CA VAL A 70 -10.50 11.59 -4.85
C VAL A 70 -9.92 12.58 -3.84
N LYS A 71 -9.40 13.72 -4.31
CA LYS A 71 -8.80 14.73 -3.43
C LYS A 71 -9.77 15.35 -2.46
N SER A 72 -11.08 15.27 -2.72
CA SER A 72 -12.11 15.81 -1.85
C SER A 72 -12.65 14.81 -0.84
N LEU A 73 -12.18 13.56 -0.88
CA LEU A 73 -12.73 12.49 -0.07
C LEU A 73 -12.14 12.46 1.33
N LYS A 74 -12.92 11.96 2.27
CA LYS A 74 -12.47 11.64 3.62
C LYS A 74 -11.87 10.23 3.63
N LYS A 75 -11.11 9.91 4.67
CA LYS A 75 -10.49 8.61 4.85
C LYS A 75 -11.48 7.46 4.65
N THR A 76 -12.67 7.57 5.24
CA THR A 76 -13.70 6.52 5.17
C THR A 76 -14.29 6.33 3.79
N GLN A 77 -14.04 7.25 2.87
CA GLN A 77 -14.59 7.22 1.51
C GLN A 77 -13.59 6.71 0.47
N LEU A 78 -12.33 6.44 0.87
CA LEU A 78 -11.29 6.03 -0.08
C LEU A 78 -11.57 4.69 -0.73
N GLY A 79 -12.12 3.74 0.03
CA GLY A 79 -12.67 2.52 -0.55
C GLY A 79 -11.68 1.36 -0.75
N TYR A 80 -10.42 1.53 -0.37
CA TYR A 80 -9.42 0.47 -0.47
C TYR A 80 -9.09 -0.08 0.90
N SER A 81 -8.90 -1.40 0.99
CA SER A 81 -8.47 -2.06 2.22
C SER A 81 -7.49 -3.19 1.89
N ALA A 82 -6.50 -3.38 2.75
CA ALA A 82 -5.49 -4.42 2.53
C ALA A 82 -6.12 -5.80 2.66
N GLN A 83 -5.98 -6.62 1.62
CA GLN A 83 -6.50 -7.98 1.61
C GLN A 83 -5.38 -8.99 1.64
N ASN A 84 -4.30 -8.75 0.91
CA ASN A 84 -3.21 -9.70 0.81
C ASN A 84 -1.90 -9.04 0.43
N PHE A 85 -0.82 -9.45 1.08
CA PHE A 85 0.57 -9.18 0.70
C PHE A 85 1.27 -10.52 0.66
N THR A 86 1.60 -11.02 -0.53
CA THR A 86 2.29 -12.30 -0.71
C THR A 86 3.63 -12.08 -1.36
N LEU A 87 4.69 -12.54 -0.71
CA LEU A 87 6.06 -12.45 -1.22
C LEU A 87 6.49 -13.79 -1.78
N LEU A 88 7.00 -13.80 -3.00
CA LEU A 88 7.45 -14.98 -3.71
C LEU A 88 8.84 -14.74 -4.27
N GLN A 89 9.60 -15.82 -4.43
CA GLN A 89 10.87 -15.74 -5.15
C GLN A 89 10.59 -15.37 -6.60
N TYR A 90 11.26 -14.35 -7.13
CA TYR A 90 11.15 -14.02 -8.54
C TYR A 90 11.93 -15.05 -9.36
N VAL A 91 11.23 -15.70 -10.28
CA VAL A 91 11.80 -16.85 -11.01
C VAL A 91 12.93 -16.45 -11.95
N GLN A 92 12.80 -15.30 -12.60
CA GLN A 92 13.72 -14.87 -13.64
C GLN A 92 15.02 -14.26 -13.11
N ASN A 93 15.05 -13.87 -11.84
CA ASN A 93 16.25 -13.29 -11.22
C ASN A 93 16.16 -13.45 -9.70
N LYS A 94 17.04 -14.26 -9.16
CA LYS A 94 17.02 -14.61 -7.73
C LYS A 94 17.43 -13.48 -6.79
N ASN A 95 17.92 -12.37 -7.33
CA ASN A 95 18.20 -11.18 -6.51
C ASN A 95 16.94 -10.37 -6.23
N PHE A 96 15.81 -10.71 -6.85
CA PHE A 96 14.55 -10.01 -6.73
C PHE A 96 13.49 -10.86 -6.05
N VAL A 97 12.55 -10.19 -5.40
CA VAL A 97 11.35 -10.81 -4.85
C VAL A 97 10.14 -10.29 -5.63
N GLU A 98 9.17 -11.15 -5.83
CA GLU A 98 7.90 -10.76 -6.46
C GLU A 98 6.86 -10.58 -5.36
N CYS A 99 6.28 -9.39 -5.30
CA CYS A 99 5.27 -9.05 -4.31
C CYS A 99 3.92 -8.95 -5.01
N ARG A 100 2.96 -9.78 -4.58
CA ARG A 100 1.60 -9.74 -5.08
C ARG A 100 0.71 -9.16 -4.00
N ILE A 101 0.01 -8.10 -4.34
CA ILE A 101 -0.72 -7.29 -3.37
C ILE A 101 -2.13 -7.05 -3.85
N ASP A 102 -3.10 -7.31 -2.97
CA ASP A 102 -4.51 -7.07 -3.22
C ASP A 102 -5.01 -6.04 -2.21
N LEU A 103 -5.48 -4.90 -2.70
CA LEU A 103 -6.01 -3.82 -1.87
C LEU A 103 -7.51 -3.61 -2.07
N GLY A 104 -8.22 -4.66 -2.52
CA GLY A 104 -9.66 -4.60 -2.67
C GLY A 104 -10.10 -3.72 -3.85
N GLY A 105 -9.82 -4.15 -5.07
CA GLY A 105 -10.10 -3.39 -6.30
C GLY A 105 -8.89 -2.72 -6.88
N LEU A 106 -7.73 -2.92 -6.27
CA LEU A 106 -6.44 -2.46 -6.75
C LEU A 106 -5.47 -3.62 -6.60
N ASP A 107 -5.07 -4.21 -7.72
CA ASP A 107 -4.15 -5.35 -7.76
C ASP A 107 -2.77 -4.88 -8.19
N ILE A 108 -1.75 -5.21 -7.42
CA ILE A 108 -0.40 -4.71 -7.63
C ILE A 108 0.58 -5.89 -7.67
N THR A 109 1.50 -5.85 -8.62
CA THR A 109 2.65 -6.75 -8.66
C THR A 109 3.92 -5.91 -8.70
N ILE A 110 4.81 -6.13 -7.75
CA ILE A 110 6.06 -5.41 -7.64
C ILE A 110 7.21 -6.42 -7.62
N VAL A 111 8.20 -6.21 -8.46
CA VAL A 111 9.45 -6.99 -8.45
C VAL A 111 10.53 -6.06 -7.93
N CYS A 112 11.06 -6.32 -6.73
CA CYS A 112 11.99 -5.43 -6.05
C CYS A 112 13.09 -6.21 -5.33
N ARG A 113 14.09 -5.49 -4.84
CA ARG A 113 15.22 -6.11 -4.15
C ARG A 113 15.14 -5.99 -2.64
N ASP A 114 14.38 -5.03 -2.12
CA ASP A 114 14.25 -4.83 -0.69
C ASP A 114 12.90 -4.25 -0.32
N ILE A 115 12.51 -4.45 0.95
CA ILE A 115 11.25 -3.96 1.49
C ILE A 115 11.52 -3.40 2.87
N GLN A 116 11.07 -2.17 3.10
CA GLN A 116 11.19 -1.49 4.38
C GLN A 116 9.81 -1.33 5.00
N ILE A 117 9.68 -1.68 6.28
CA ILE A 117 8.41 -1.57 7.01
C ILE A 117 8.63 -0.59 8.16
N GLU A 118 7.81 0.46 8.22
CA GLU A 118 7.91 1.51 9.23
C GLU A 118 6.58 1.70 9.95
N HIS A 119 6.65 1.88 11.26
CA HIS A 119 5.49 2.19 12.10
C HIS A 119 5.56 3.66 12.49
N LEU A 120 4.60 4.45 12.02
CA LEU A 120 4.68 5.91 12.07
C LEU A 120 3.49 6.53 12.79
N GLU A 121 3.70 7.76 13.27
CA GLU A 121 2.66 8.52 13.95
C GLU A 121 1.83 9.30 12.94
N LEU A 122 0.51 9.17 13.03
CA LEU A 122 -0.40 9.88 12.13
C LEU A 122 -0.28 11.39 12.28
N LYS A 123 0.04 11.90 13.45
CA LYS A 123 0.19 13.34 13.70
C LYS A 123 1.31 13.98 12.86
N ASP A 124 2.28 13.17 12.43
CA ASP A 124 3.41 13.65 11.64
C ASP A 124 3.20 13.45 10.14
N ALA A 125 2.07 12.89 9.74
CA ALA A 125 1.76 12.60 8.33
C ALA A 125 1.04 13.78 7.66
N GLN A 126 1.11 13.80 6.31
CA GLN A 126 0.45 14.81 5.49
C GLN A 126 -0.30 14.13 4.35
N PHE A 127 -1.31 13.32 4.69
CA PHE A 127 -2.16 12.69 3.69
C PHE A 127 -3.16 13.71 3.14
N PHE A 128 -3.46 13.61 1.85
CA PHE A 128 -4.39 14.55 1.21
C PHE A 128 -5.77 14.55 1.87
N TRP A 129 -6.22 13.39 2.34
CA TRP A 129 -7.57 13.26 2.92
C TRP A 129 -7.68 13.89 4.33
N GLN A 130 -6.54 14.15 4.99
CA GLN A 130 -6.57 14.74 6.34
C GLN A 130 -7.21 16.11 6.36
N ASP A 131 -7.02 16.90 5.31
CA ASP A 131 -7.63 18.23 5.23
C ASP A 131 -9.15 18.16 5.16
N ASN A 132 -9.69 17.04 4.68
CA ASN A 132 -11.12 16.84 4.55
C ASN A 132 -11.76 16.32 5.83
N GLU A 133 -10.97 15.79 6.75
CA GLU A 133 -11.46 15.23 8.03
C GLU A 133 -11.89 16.28 9.03
N THR A 134 -11.39 17.50 8.90
CA THR A 134 -11.63 18.57 9.86
C THR A 134 -12.94 19.33 9.63
N VAL A 135 -13.67 19.00 8.59
CA VAL A 135 -14.92 19.68 8.24
C VAL A 135 -16.03 19.11 9.09
N GLU A 136 -16.62 19.96 9.90
CA GLU A 136 -17.77 19.65 10.75
C GLU A 136 -19.08 19.81 9.97
#